data_9e5fa1368d3480ea477469ebc0b5dc97
#
_entry.id   9e5fa1368d3480ea477469ebc0b5dc97
#
_cell.length_a   1.000
_cell.length_b   1.000
_cell.length_c   1.000
_cell.angle_alpha   90.00
_cell.angle_beta   90.00
_cell.angle_gamma   90.00
#
_symmetry.space_group_name_H-M   'P 1'
#
loop_
_entity.id
_entity.type
_entity.pdbx_description
1 polymer ?
#
loop_
_entity_poly.entity_id
_entity_poly.type
_entity_poly.pdbx_seq_one_letter_code
_entity_poly.pdbx_strand_id
1 'polypeptide(L)'
;MTERLNNLKESPSQTAGPYVHIGCTPNFSSKSAYNYDLGKTMKIGPVLGEEITIVGYVFDGGGAPLCDAMIEIWQPDAAGLFPATNETRGIADPNFMGWGRSPSDMNTGEFIFETVKPGTVPGPDGVMQAPHITVWVVARGINIGLHTRIYFNDETIANSLDPILNQIKNQKRVETLLA
;
A
#
# COMPACT_ATOMS: atom_id res chain seq x y z
N MET A 1 42.67 -14.44 -9.70
CA MET A 1 41.88 -15.41 -8.94
C MET A 1 40.81 -14.60 -8.22
N THR A 2 39.57 -14.67 -8.66
CA THR A 2 38.43 -14.09 -7.94
C THR A 2 38.07 -15.07 -6.82
N GLU A 3 38.34 -14.67 -5.58
CA GLU A 3 37.83 -15.40 -4.43
C GLU A 3 36.32 -15.57 -4.58
N ARG A 4 35.86 -16.82 -4.61
CA ARG A 4 34.43 -17.10 -4.46
C ARG A 4 34.06 -16.63 -3.06
N LEU A 5 33.35 -15.53 -2.95
CA LEU A 5 32.68 -15.17 -1.73
C LEU A 5 31.79 -16.36 -1.34
N ASN A 6 32.14 -17.03 -0.25
CA ASN A 6 31.27 -18.04 0.32
C ASN A 6 29.94 -17.37 0.61
N ASN A 7 28.87 -17.84 -0.01
CA ASN A 7 27.54 -17.34 0.29
C ASN A 7 27.31 -17.46 1.79
N LEU A 8 27.10 -16.33 2.43
CA LEU A 8 26.70 -16.32 3.83
C LEU A 8 25.37 -17.07 3.96
N LYS A 9 25.19 -17.76 5.09
CA LYS A 9 23.91 -18.37 5.38
C LYS A 9 22.85 -17.29 5.50
N GLU A 10 21.67 -17.57 4.98
CA GLU A 10 20.50 -16.69 5.11
C GLU A 10 20.20 -16.46 6.60
N SER A 11 19.94 -15.21 6.95
CA SER A 11 19.49 -14.88 8.31
C SER A 11 18.13 -15.51 8.59
N PRO A 12 17.86 -15.96 9.81
CA PRO A 12 16.52 -16.41 10.19
C PRO A 12 15.48 -15.34 9.90
N SER A 13 14.28 -15.77 9.53
CA SER A 13 13.14 -14.87 9.39
C SER A 13 12.93 -14.05 10.66
N GLN A 14 12.70 -12.76 10.48
CA GLN A 14 12.50 -11.81 11.57
C GLN A 14 11.10 -11.25 11.47
N THR A 15 10.37 -11.24 12.58
CA THR A 15 9.11 -10.51 12.63
C THR A 15 9.38 -9.02 12.77
N ALA A 16 8.49 -8.20 12.23
CA ALA A 16 8.43 -6.79 12.59
C ALA A 16 8.09 -6.69 14.08
N GLY A 17 8.99 -6.11 14.85
CA GLY A 17 8.76 -5.85 16.27
C GLY A 17 8.03 -4.50 16.48
N PRO A 18 7.73 -4.14 17.74
CA PRO A 18 7.06 -2.90 18.07
C PRO A 18 7.84 -1.64 17.68
N TYR A 19 9.13 -1.76 17.42
CA TYR A 19 9.96 -0.62 17.00
C TYR A 19 9.77 -0.23 15.53
N VAL A 20 9.17 -1.07 14.69
CA VAL A 20 8.99 -0.77 13.27
C VAL A 20 8.05 0.42 13.10
N HIS A 21 6.85 0.37 13.66
CA HIS A 21 5.92 1.49 13.57
C HIS A 21 6.43 2.70 14.36
N ILE A 22 7.08 2.53 15.51
CA ILE A 22 7.70 3.61 16.29
C ILE A 22 8.76 4.35 15.46
N GLY A 23 9.60 3.62 14.73
CA GLY A 23 10.64 4.19 13.87
C GLY A 23 10.11 4.81 12.58
N CYS A 24 9.05 4.25 12.02
CA CYS A 24 8.47 4.68 10.75
C CYS A 24 7.39 5.77 10.89
N THR A 25 6.72 5.82 12.06
CA THR A 25 5.70 6.82 12.39
C THR A 25 5.94 7.39 13.80
N PRO A 26 7.11 8.03 14.03
CA PRO A 26 7.53 8.41 15.37
C PRO A 26 6.62 9.46 16.01
N ASN A 27 6.04 10.38 15.25
CA ASN A 27 5.14 11.39 15.81
C ASN A 27 3.84 10.76 16.31
N PHE A 28 3.29 9.78 15.59
CA PHE A 28 2.15 8.99 16.05
C PHE A 28 2.49 8.27 17.38
N SER A 29 3.72 7.78 17.51
CA SER A 29 4.22 7.15 18.72
C SER A 29 4.70 8.14 19.79
N SER A 30 4.29 9.42 19.71
CA SER A 30 4.61 10.48 20.66
C SER A 30 6.10 10.80 20.81
N LYS A 31 6.91 10.50 19.78
CA LYS A 31 8.35 10.78 19.80
C LYS A 31 8.74 12.15 19.28
N SER A 32 7.83 12.85 18.59
CA SER A 32 8.03 14.21 18.06
C SER A 32 9.38 14.40 17.35
N ALA A 33 9.79 13.38 16.57
CA ALA A 33 11.10 13.37 15.93
C ALA A 33 11.16 14.23 14.67
N TYR A 34 10.01 14.47 14.03
CA TYR A 34 9.89 15.26 12.80
C TYR A 34 8.68 16.18 12.88
N ASN A 35 8.60 17.13 11.96
CA ASN A 35 7.44 18.02 11.85
C ASN A 35 6.15 17.23 11.48
N TYR A 36 6.30 16.13 10.74
CA TYR A 36 5.22 15.21 10.38
C TYR A 36 5.80 13.82 10.08
N ASP A 37 5.01 12.79 10.21
CA ASP A 37 5.40 11.44 9.82
C ASP A 37 5.41 11.31 8.29
N LEU A 38 6.44 10.67 7.74
CA LEU A 38 6.58 10.43 6.31
C LEU A 38 5.43 9.56 5.79
N GLY A 39 4.89 9.93 4.65
CA GLY A 39 3.80 9.20 4.00
C GLY A 39 2.41 9.52 4.55
N LYS A 40 2.30 10.39 5.60
CA LYS A 40 1.01 10.83 6.12
C LYS A 40 0.23 11.66 5.09
N THR A 41 0.95 12.42 4.27
CA THR A 41 0.36 13.30 3.24
C THR A 41 0.71 12.76 1.86
N MET A 42 -0.29 12.39 1.07
CA MET A 42 -0.12 11.95 -0.31
C MET A 42 -0.37 13.07 -1.33
N LYS A 43 -1.05 14.13 -0.92
CA LYS A 43 -1.37 15.32 -1.73
C LYS A 43 -0.66 16.53 -1.16
N ILE A 44 0.21 17.19 -1.94
CA ILE A 44 0.97 18.37 -1.52
C ILE A 44 0.41 19.69 -2.08
N GLY A 45 -0.72 19.63 -2.77
CA GLY A 45 -1.44 20.74 -3.37
C GLY A 45 -2.73 20.27 -4.02
N PRO A 46 -3.37 21.11 -4.83
CA PRO A 46 -4.50 20.67 -5.66
C PRO A 46 -4.08 19.54 -6.59
N VAL A 47 -4.82 18.44 -6.57
CA VAL A 47 -4.56 17.25 -7.38
C VAL A 47 -5.63 17.09 -8.47
N LEU A 48 -5.28 16.40 -9.55
CA LEU A 48 -6.22 16.03 -10.59
C LEU A 48 -6.95 14.73 -10.21
N GLY A 49 -8.22 14.62 -10.61
CA GLY A 49 -9.04 13.42 -10.42
C GLY A 49 -9.98 13.50 -9.22
N GLU A 50 -10.57 12.36 -8.89
CA GLU A 50 -11.50 12.21 -7.78
C GLU A 50 -10.73 12.03 -6.48
N GLU A 51 -10.89 12.96 -5.54
CA GLU A 51 -10.32 12.82 -4.20
C GLU A 51 -11.15 11.84 -3.39
N ILE A 52 -10.46 10.88 -2.77
CA ILE A 52 -11.09 9.83 -1.95
C ILE A 52 -10.39 9.71 -0.59
N THR A 53 -11.14 9.23 0.40
CA THR A 53 -10.61 8.82 1.70
C THR A 53 -10.75 7.32 1.85
N ILE A 54 -9.65 6.64 2.11
CA ILE A 54 -9.63 5.21 2.42
C ILE A 54 -9.59 5.06 3.93
N VAL A 55 -10.57 4.35 4.47
CA VAL A 55 -10.61 3.97 5.89
C VAL A 55 -10.61 2.46 5.96
N GLY A 56 -9.73 1.90 6.76
CA GLY A 56 -9.66 0.46 6.96
C GLY A 56 -9.28 0.13 8.40
N TYR A 57 -9.41 -1.16 8.74
CA TYR A 57 -9.11 -1.67 10.08
C TYR A 57 -8.25 -2.90 9.97
N VAL A 58 -7.30 -3.06 10.89
CA VAL A 58 -6.47 -4.25 10.98
C VAL A 58 -6.88 -5.04 12.22
N PHE A 59 -7.21 -6.32 12.00
CA PHE A 59 -7.57 -7.25 13.06
C PHE A 59 -6.62 -8.45 13.05
N ASP A 60 -6.39 -9.03 14.20
CA ASP A 60 -5.71 -10.31 14.33
C ASP A 60 -6.64 -11.49 14.00
N GLY A 61 -6.09 -12.71 14.01
CA GLY A 61 -6.88 -13.93 13.76
C GLY A 61 -7.96 -14.22 14.79
N GLY A 62 -7.93 -13.58 15.95
CA GLY A 62 -8.95 -13.65 17.00
C GLY A 62 -10.03 -12.57 16.89
N GLY A 63 -9.87 -11.63 15.94
CA GLY A 63 -10.77 -10.50 15.75
C GLY A 63 -10.47 -9.30 16.66
N ALA A 64 -9.35 -9.30 17.37
CA ALA A 64 -8.93 -8.15 18.14
C ALA A 64 -8.24 -7.10 17.25
N PRO A 65 -8.45 -5.78 17.50
CA PRO A 65 -7.75 -4.73 16.77
C PRO A 65 -6.22 -4.87 16.91
N LEU A 66 -5.53 -4.79 15.79
CA LEU A 66 -4.07 -4.83 15.76
C LEU A 66 -3.54 -3.39 15.79
N CYS A 67 -3.08 -2.97 16.96
CA CYS A 67 -2.75 -1.57 17.25
C CYS A 67 -1.30 -1.17 16.94
N ASP A 68 -0.48 -2.08 16.43
CA ASP A 68 0.91 -1.83 16.06
C ASP A 68 1.21 -2.18 14.60
N ALA A 69 0.20 -2.21 13.76
CA ALA A 69 0.37 -2.38 12.34
C ALA A 69 0.81 -1.06 11.69
N MET A 70 1.64 -1.21 10.67
CA MET A 70 2.00 -0.14 9.74
C MET A 70 1.52 -0.52 8.36
N ILE A 71 0.75 0.34 7.76
CA ILE A 71 0.19 0.16 6.42
C ILE A 71 0.88 1.13 5.48
N GLU A 72 1.40 0.62 4.37
CA GLU A 72 1.88 1.43 3.27
C GLU A 72 1.02 1.17 2.04
N ILE A 73 0.80 2.22 1.27
CA ILE A 73 0.13 2.12 -0.02
C ILE A 73 0.99 2.71 -1.12
N TRP A 74 0.87 2.14 -2.31
CA TRP A 74 1.48 2.64 -3.52
C TRP A 74 0.46 2.59 -4.66
N GLN A 75 0.31 3.71 -5.36
CA GLN A 75 -0.66 3.83 -6.44
C GLN A 75 -0.20 4.85 -7.49
N PRO A 76 -0.71 4.79 -8.72
CA PRO A 76 -0.59 5.85 -9.70
C PRO A 76 -1.53 7.01 -9.36
N ASP A 77 -1.36 8.12 -10.05
CA ASP A 77 -2.32 9.23 -10.07
C ASP A 77 -3.62 8.86 -10.82
N ALA A 78 -4.54 9.80 -10.92
CA ALA A 78 -5.82 9.60 -11.62
C ALA A 78 -5.67 9.32 -13.13
N ALA A 79 -4.54 9.68 -13.73
CA ALA A 79 -4.23 9.36 -15.14
C ALA A 79 -3.54 7.99 -15.30
N GLY A 80 -3.29 7.27 -14.23
CA GLY A 80 -2.60 5.98 -14.25
C GLY A 80 -1.06 6.11 -14.36
N LEU A 81 -0.49 7.26 -14.00
CA LEU A 81 0.93 7.53 -14.05
C LEU A 81 1.54 7.50 -12.64
N PHE A 82 2.67 6.83 -12.50
CA PHE A 82 3.37 6.78 -11.21
C PHE A 82 4.32 7.97 -11.05
N PRO A 83 4.36 8.62 -9.87
CA PRO A 83 5.35 9.65 -9.57
C PRO A 83 6.73 9.01 -9.28
N ALA A 84 7.30 8.38 -10.29
CA ALA A 84 8.54 7.63 -10.21
C ALA A 84 9.47 7.99 -11.37
N THR A 85 10.78 7.99 -11.13
CA THR A 85 11.80 8.36 -12.12
C THR A 85 11.85 7.43 -13.34
N ASN A 86 11.35 6.21 -13.20
CA ASN A 86 11.27 5.22 -14.27
C ASN A 86 9.91 5.20 -14.98
N GLU A 87 9.00 6.13 -14.67
CA GLU A 87 7.77 6.30 -15.42
C GLU A 87 8.10 6.91 -16.80
N THR A 88 7.78 6.18 -17.86
CA THR A 88 8.11 6.56 -19.25
C THR A 88 6.88 6.91 -20.09
N ARG A 89 5.67 6.68 -19.57
CA ARG A 89 4.41 6.91 -20.31
C ARG A 89 3.95 8.36 -20.29
N GLY A 90 4.44 9.13 -19.32
CA GLY A 90 4.07 10.53 -19.15
C GLY A 90 4.63 11.11 -17.85
N ILE A 91 4.13 12.27 -17.48
CA ILE A 91 4.49 12.96 -16.24
C ILE A 91 3.27 12.86 -15.32
N ALA A 92 3.46 12.23 -14.16
CA ALA A 92 2.43 12.15 -13.12
C ALA A 92 2.11 13.55 -12.55
N ASP A 93 0.95 13.69 -11.92
CA ASP A 93 0.57 14.92 -11.23
C ASP A 93 1.65 15.33 -10.22
N PRO A 94 2.28 16.52 -10.37
CA PRO A 94 3.37 16.96 -9.50
C PRO A 94 2.95 17.19 -8.05
N ASN A 95 1.65 17.32 -7.78
CA ASN A 95 1.10 17.49 -6.44
C ASN A 95 0.71 16.15 -5.78
N PHE A 96 0.92 15.03 -6.48
CA PHE A 96 0.58 13.71 -5.98
C PHE A 96 1.83 12.87 -5.67
N MET A 97 1.92 12.33 -4.46
CA MET A 97 3.11 11.59 -4.02
C MET A 97 3.09 10.10 -4.36
N GLY A 98 1.93 9.52 -4.67
CA GLY A 98 1.75 8.12 -5.03
C GLY A 98 2.00 7.11 -3.92
N TRP A 99 2.69 7.49 -2.86
CA TRP A 99 3.04 6.67 -1.71
C TRP A 99 2.46 7.25 -0.44
N GLY A 100 1.87 6.40 0.38
CA GLY A 100 1.36 6.74 1.70
C GLY A 100 1.75 5.73 2.76
N ARG A 101 1.84 6.20 4.00
CA ARG A 101 2.07 5.37 5.19
C ARG A 101 1.15 5.82 6.30
N SER A 102 0.46 4.86 6.92
CA SER A 102 -0.39 5.09 8.09
C SER A 102 -0.10 4.04 9.15
N PRO A 103 0.06 4.42 10.42
CA PRO A 103 -0.04 3.48 11.52
C PRO A 103 -1.50 3.08 11.72
N SER A 104 -1.74 1.94 12.34
CA SER A 104 -3.05 1.61 12.88
C SER A 104 -3.27 2.30 14.23
N ASP A 105 -4.50 2.76 14.48
CA ASP A 105 -4.88 3.37 15.77
C ASP A 105 -4.72 2.36 16.91
N MET A 106 -4.20 2.84 18.03
CA MET A 106 -3.84 2.02 19.19
C MET A 106 -5.03 1.32 19.85
N ASN A 107 -6.26 1.77 19.64
CA ASN A 107 -7.46 1.22 20.27
C ASN A 107 -8.35 0.47 19.28
N THR A 108 -8.43 0.99 18.05
CA THR A 108 -9.41 0.53 17.05
C THR A 108 -8.77 -0.27 15.93
N GLY A 109 -7.45 -0.17 15.73
CA GLY A 109 -6.76 -0.75 14.57
C GLY A 109 -7.04 0.00 13.27
N GLU A 110 -7.70 1.17 13.32
CA GLU A 110 -8.04 1.99 12.15
C GLU A 110 -6.82 2.60 11.49
N PHE A 111 -6.82 2.65 10.16
CA PHE A 111 -5.90 3.44 9.38
C PHE A 111 -6.64 4.28 8.34
N ILE A 112 -6.07 5.42 7.97
CA ILE A 112 -6.71 6.38 7.06
C ILE A 112 -5.69 6.91 6.06
N PHE A 113 -6.12 7.00 4.78
CA PHE A 113 -5.40 7.70 3.73
C PHE A 113 -6.31 8.66 2.99
N GLU A 114 -5.85 9.90 2.81
CA GLU A 114 -6.45 10.87 1.90
C GLU A 114 -5.66 10.85 0.59
N THR A 115 -6.31 10.44 -0.49
CA THR A 115 -5.67 10.19 -1.78
C THR A 115 -6.59 10.55 -2.95
N VAL A 116 -6.23 10.13 -4.15
CA VAL A 116 -7.07 10.20 -5.35
C VAL A 116 -7.42 8.81 -5.82
N LYS A 117 -8.57 8.65 -6.46
CA LYS A 117 -8.91 7.39 -7.15
C LYS A 117 -7.91 7.17 -8.29
N PRO A 118 -7.15 6.06 -8.30
CA PRO A 118 -6.12 5.83 -9.31
C PRO A 118 -6.72 5.55 -10.69
N GLY A 119 -5.99 5.90 -11.73
CA GLY A 119 -6.30 5.44 -13.08
C GLY A 119 -5.82 4.00 -13.33
N THR A 120 -6.21 3.44 -14.48
CA THR A 120 -5.75 2.13 -14.95
C THR A 120 -4.27 2.14 -15.30
N VAL A 121 -3.59 1.01 -15.12
CA VAL A 121 -2.17 0.87 -15.46
C VAL A 121 -1.93 -0.38 -16.31
N PRO A 122 -0.96 -0.37 -17.25
CA PRO A 122 -0.61 -1.58 -17.97
C PRO A 122 0.06 -2.60 -17.04
N GLY A 123 -0.32 -3.85 -17.19
CA GLY A 123 0.37 -4.97 -16.59
C GLY A 123 1.64 -5.35 -17.37
N PRO A 124 2.41 -6.36 -16.89
CA PRO A 124 3.65 -6.81 -17.54
C PRO A 124 3.49 -7.18 -19.02
N ASP A 125 2.33 -7.72 -19.40
CA ASP A 125 2.01 -8.13 -20.76
C ASP A 125 1.32 -7.04 -21.58
N GLY A 126 1.27 -5.81 -21.09
CA GLY A 126 0.58 -4.69 -21.71
C GLY A 126 -0.94 -4.72 -21.55
N VAL A 127 -1.51 -5.74 -20.92
CA VAL A 127 -2.93 -5.81 -20.61
C VAL A 127 -3.25 -4.84 -19.50
N MET A 128 -4.26 -4.01 -19.68
CA MET A 128 -4.63 -3.00 -18.68
C MET A 128 -5.18 -3.67 -17.42
N GLN A 129 -4.67 -3.25 -16.29
CA GLN A 129 -5.18 -3.59 -14.97
C GLN A 129 -6.23 -2.55 -14.54
N ALA A 130 -7.26 -2.99 -13.84
CA ALA A 130 -8.26 -2.11 -13.25
C ALA A 130 -7.62 -1.11 -12.26
N PRO A 131 -8.27 0.03 -12.00
CA PRO A 131 -7.86 0.92 -10.92
C PRO A 131 -7.68 0.17 -9.62
N HIS A 132 -6.50 0.25 -9.03
CA HIS A 132 -6.19 -0.45 -7.79
C HIS A 132 -5.10 0.26 -7.00
N ILE A 133 -5.06 -0.03 -5.72
CA ILE A 133 -4.04 0.44 -4.80
C ILE A 133 -3.28 -0.78 -4.28
N THR A 134 -1.97 -0.76 -4.41
CA THR A 134 -1.10 -1.78 -3.79
C THR A 134 -0.95 -1.46 -2.31
N VAL A 135 -1.15 -2.45 -1.45
CA VAL A 135 -1.08 -2.33 0.00
C VAL A 135 0.00 -3.25 0.54
N TRP A 136 0.79 -2.74 1.46
CA TRP A 136 1.76 -3.52 2.23
C TRP A 136 1.50 -3.33 3.72
N VAL A 137 1.30 -4.44 4.43
CA VAL A 137 1.00 -4.47 5.86
C VAL A 137 2.15 -5.10 6.59
N VAL A 138 2.65 -4.41 7.59
CA VAL A 138 3.70 -4.88 8.50
C VAL A 138 3.17 -4.80 9.93
N ALA A 139 3.31 -5.87 10.67
CA ALA A 139 2.88 -5.90 12.06
C ALA A 139 3.69 -6.93 12.85
N ARG A 140 3.65 -6.82 14.15
CA ARG A 140 4.21 -7.80 15.08
C ARG A 140 3.59 -9.19 14.83
N GLY A 141 4.44 -10.22 14.81
CA GLY A 141 4.01 -11.59 14.51
C GLY A 141 3.99 -11.94 13.02
N ILE A 142 4.25 -10.99 12.13
CA ILE A 142 4.36 -11.20 10.69
C ILE A 142 5.84 -11.19 10.30
N ASN A 143 6.36 -12.31 9.82
CA ASN A 143 7.78 -12.44 9.46
C ASN A 143 8.12 -11.73 8.14
N ILE A 144 7.14 -11.63 7.24
CA ILE A 144 7.27 -10.97 5.94
C ILE A 144 6.07 -10.05 5.79
N GLY A 145 6.29 -8.81 5.34
CA GLY A 145 5.20 -7.90 5.07
C GLY A 145 4.17 -8.53 4.11
N LEU A 146 2.89 -8.34 4.39
CA LEU A 146 1.80 -8.88 3.61
C LEU A 146 1.45 -7.92 2.48
N HIS A 147 1.54 -8.41 1.25
CA HIS A 147 1.11 -7.67 0.07
C HIS A 147 -0.32 -8.03 -0.30
N THR A 148 -1.14 -7.02 -0.52
CA THR A 148 -2.49 -7.16 -1.07
C THR A 148 -2.82 -5.96 -1.97
N ARG A 149 -4.05 -5.92 -2.47
CA ARG A 149 -4.57 -4.81 -3.27
C ARG A 149 -5.95 -4.43 -2.81
N ILE A 150 -6.30 -3.18 -3.03
CA ILE A 150 -7.66 -2.66 -2.94
C ILE A 150 -8.09 -2.33 -4.35
N TYR A 151 -9.20 -2.91 -4.80
CA TYR A 151 -9.90 -2.59 -6.03
C TYR A 151 -11.19 -1.87 -5.70
N PHE A 152 -11.77 -1.21 -6.68
CA PHE A 152 -12.96 -0.38 -6.49
C PHE A 152 -14.21 -1.11 -7.04
N ASN A 153 -15.23 -1.26 -6.19
CA ASN A 153 -16.48 -1.96 -6.51
C ASN A 153 -17.22 -1.36 -7.70
N ASP A 154 -17.15 -0.04 -7.90
CA ASP A 154 -17.80 0.69 -8.99
C ASP A 154 -17.09 0.53 -10.34
N GLU A 155 -15.87 -0.03 -10.36
CA GLU A 155 -15.11 -0.32 -11.58
C GLU A 155 -15.41 -1.71 -12.17
N THR A 156 -16.70 -2.06 -12.24
CA THR A 156 -17.15 -3.42 -12.58
C THR A 156 -16.62 -3.92 -13.92
N ILE A 157 -16.58 -3.07 -14.94
CA ILE A 157 -16.10 -3.43 -16.29
C ILE A 157 -14.58 -3.65 -16.24
N ALA A 158 -13.85 -2.71 -15.66
CA ALA A 158 -12.39 -2.81 -15.55
C ALA A 158 -11.99 -4.03 -14.71
N ASN A 159 -12.65 -4.26 -13.58
CA ASN A 159 -12.42 -5.41 -12.71
C ASN A 159 -12.65 -6.74 -13.44
N SER A 160 -13.69 -6.84 -14.28
CA SER A 160 -13.97 -8.06 -15.05
C SER A 160 -12.90 -8.40 -16.08
N LEU A 161 -12.12 -7.41 -16.52
CA LEU A 161 -11.05 -7.54 -17.50
C LEU A 161 -9.65 -7.59 -16.85
N ASP A 162 -9.55 -7.37 -15.55
CA ASP A 162 -8.28 -7.30 -14.85
C ASP A 162 -7.54 -8.66 -14.87
N PRO A 163 -6.30 -8.70 -15.39
CA PRO A 163 -5.58 -9.96 -15.53
C PRO A 163 -5.20 -10.62 -14.20
N ILE A 164 -5.07 -9.83 -13.12
CA ILE A 164 -4.72 -10.35 -11.79
C ILE A 164 -5.97 -10.93 -11.11
N LEU A 165 -7.10 -10.21 -11.14
CA LEU A 165 -8.36 -10.71 -10.59
C LEU A 165 -8.79 -12.01 -11.29
N ASN A 166 -8.61 -12.08 -12.61
CA ASN A 166 -8.96 -13.25 -13.43
C ASN A 166 -8.06 -14.48 -13.17
N GLN A 167 -6.88 -14.33 -12.55
CA GLN A 167 -6.04 -15.46 -12.13
C GLN A 167 -6.52 -16.08 -10.82
N ILE A 168 -7.36 -15.39 -10.05
CA ILE A 168 -7.85 -15.88 -8.77
C ILE A 168 -9.03 -16.83 -9.01
N LYS A 169 -8.81 -18.12 -8.85
CA LYS A 169 -9.83 -19.17 -9.13
C LYS A 169 -11.06 -19.12 -8.23
N ASN A 170 -10.91 -18.60 -7.02
CA ASN A 170 -11.99 -18.55 -6.02
C ASN A 170 -12.64 -17.18 -6.02
N GLN A 171 -13.87 -17.08 -6.56
CA GLN A 171 -14.61 -15.82 -6.67
C GLN A 171 -14.80 -15.11 -5.31
N LYS A 172 -15.04 -15.86 -4.23
CA LYS A 172 -15.14 -15.28 -2.88
C LYS A 172 -13.85 -14.58 -2.43
N ARG A 173 -12.69 -15.02 -2.96
CA ARG A 173 -11.41 -14.33 -2.69
C ARG A 173 -11.27 -13.07 -3.53
N VAL A 174 -11.82 -13.04 -4.73
CA VAL A 174 -11.88 -11.81 -5.54
C VAL A 174 -12.72 -10.76 -4.82
N GLU A 175 -13.91 -11.15 -4.33
CA GLU A 175 -14.81 -10.25 -3.60
C GLU A 175 -14.14 -9.62 -2.36
N THR A 176 -13.19 -10.30 -1.73
CA THR A 176 -12.46 -9.73 -0.57
C THR A 176 -11.44 -8.65 -0.94
N LEU A 177 -11.20 -8.41 -2.21
CA LEU A 177 -10.30 -7.35 -2.70
C LEU A 177 -11.06 -6.10 -3.17
N LEU A 178 -12.39 -6.16 -3.25
CA LEU A 178 -13.24 -5.07 -3.71
C LEU A 178 -13.71 -4.23 -2.52
N ALA A 179 -13.53 -2.91 -2.58
CA ALA A 179 -13.94 -1.95 -1.56
C ALA A 179 -15.06 -1.04 -2.08
#